data_9ea57100646c33921c59e6a5f65dfedd
#
_entry.id   9ea57100646c33921c59e6a5f65dfedd
#
_cell.length_a   1.000
_cell.length_b   1.000
_cell.length_c   1.000
_cell.angle_alpha   90.00
_cell.angle_beta   90.00
_cell.angle_gamma   90.00
#
_symmetry.space_group_name_H-M   'P 1'
#
loop_
_entity.id
_entity.type
_entity.pdbx_description
1 polymer ?
#
loop_
_entity_poly.entity_id
_entity_poly.type
_entity_poly.pdbx_seq_one_letter_code
_entity_poly.pdbx_strand_id
1 'polypeptide(L)'
;RTFSFITGKTGLLYIWFGIGVMFFLLLVALGPFGSITLGPSNERPEHSTLSWIAMLFSTGIGTAILYWGTIEWVEYYENPPFEMEPRSEEALKWSASYGMFHWGIIGWSLYCLPAVCLGYAYHVRNESSLNLSSACRPILRGSTRKVPGRVIDVLFMVGLLGSATTGIGLTTPLITESFGAFFGVEQSFELTLGAVALVVAIIALS
;
A
#
# COMPACT_ATOMS: atom_id res chain seq x y z
N ARG A 1 17.87 9.87 13.50
CA ARG A 1 18.60 10.79 12.59
C ARG A 1 18.27 10.57 11.12
N THR A 2 18.32 9.34 10.60
CA THR A 2 18.01 9.03 9.18
C THR A 2 16.53 9.33 8.85
N PHE A 3 15.60 8.92 9.71
CA PHE A 3 14.17 9.16 9.54
C PHE A 3 13.86 10.67 9.51
N SER A 4 14.34 11.44 10.47
CA SER A 4 14.14 12.90 10.53
C SER A 4 14.76 13.64 9.34
N PHE A 5 15.87 13.12 8.79
CA PHE A 5 16.47 13.66 7.58
C PHE A 5 15.59 13.41 6.34
N ILE A 6 15.09 12.17 6.20
CA ILE A 6 14.25 11.79 5.06
C ILE A 6 12.93 12.58 5.11
N THR A 7 12.24 12.59 6.24
CA THR A 7 10.94 13.27 6.35
C THR A 7 11.07 14.78 6.24
N GLY A 8 12.08 15.39 6.86
CA GLY A 8 12.22 16.85 6.88
C GLY A 8 12.77 17.45 5.58
N LYS A 9 13.67 16.74 4.87
CA LYS A 9 14.32 17.30 3.66
C LYS A 9 13.73 16.81 2.34
N THR A 10 13.08 15.64 2.32
CA THR A 10 12.54 15.07 1.09
C THR A 10 11.01 15.07 1.03
N GLY A 11 10.32 15.59 2.04
CA GLY A 11 8.86 15.63 2.10
C GLY A 11 8.22 16.30 0.88
N LEU A 12 8.71 17.47 0.50
CA LEU A 12 8.23 18.19 -0.70
C LEU A 12 8.44 17.37 -1.98
N LEU A 13 9.56 16.65 -2.10
CA LEU A 13 9.84 15.80 -3.25
C LEU A 13 8.83 14.66 -3.35
N TYR A 14 8.47 14.03 -2.23
CA TYR A 14 7.44 12.99 -2.19
C TYR A 14 6.07 13.52 -2.64
N ILE A 15 5.69 14.70 -2.16
CA ILE A 15 4.41 15.31 -2.53
C ILE A 15 4.37 15.60 -4.05
N TRP A 16 5.38 16.27 -4.58
CA TRP A 16 5.44 16.59 -6.00
C TRP A 16 5.53 15.33 -6.87
N PHE A 17 6.26 14.32 -6.42
CA PHE A 17 6.32 13.04 -7.11
C PHE A 17 4.95 12.35 -7.12
N GLY A 18 4.24 12.30 -5.98
CA GLY A 18 2.90 11.74 -5.88
C GLY A 18 1.89 12.44 -6.78
N ILE A 19 1.89 13.78 -6.76
CA ILE A 19 1.05 14.60 -7.66
C ILE A 19 1.39 14.31 -9.13
N GLY A 20 2.67 14.26 -9.48
CA GLY A 20 3.12 13.94 -10.84
C GLY A 20 2.68 12.56 -11.30
N VAL A 21 2.78 11.55 -10.43
CA VAL A 21 2.29 10.18 -10.71
C VAL A 21 0.77 10.16 -10.90
N MET A 22 0.03 10.86 -10.05
CA MET A 22 -1.42 10.98 -10.18
C MET A 22 -1.82 11.56 -11.55
N PHE A 23 -1.24 12.69 -11.94
CA PHE A 23 -1.51 13.29 -13.25
C PHE A 23 -1.08 12.38 -14.40
N PHE A 24 0.08 11.72 -14.29
CA PHE A 24 0.53 10.75 -15.29
C PHE A 24 -0.47 9.61 -15.46
N LEU A 25 -0.96 9.02 -14.39
CA LEU A 25 -1.96 7.95 -14.44
C LEU A 25 -3.28 8.43 -15.03
N LEU A 26 -3.73 9.64 -14.72
CA LEU A 26 -4.90 10.25 -15.33
C LEU A 26 -4.71 10.44 -16.84
N LEU A 27 -3.55 10.92 -17.28
CA LEU A 27 -3.22 11.02 -18.72
C LEU A 27 -3.22 9.65 -19.42
N VAL A 28 -2.70 8.62 -18.75
CA VAL A 28 -2.73 7.25 -19.28
C VAL A 28 -4.18 6.74 -19.39
N ALA A 29 -4.98 6.94 -18.34
CA ALA A 29 -6.35 6.43 -18.28
C ALA A 29 -7.30 7.16 -19.27
N LEU A 30 -7.19 8.48 -19.37
CA LEU A 30 -8.05 9.30 -20.23
C LEU A 30 -7.51 9.47 -21.64
N GLY A 31 -6.25 9.10 -21.87
CA GLY A 31 -5.58 9.16 -23.17
C GLY A 31 -5.81 7.90 -24.02
N PRO A 32 -5.10 7.79 -25.14
CA PRO A 32 -5.24 6.67 -26.07
C PRO A 32 -4.85 5.31 -25.47
N PHE A 33 -4.12 5.31 -24.37
CA PHE A 33 -3.69 4.09 -23.67
C PHE A 33 -4.79 3.50 -22.76
N GLY A 34 -5.81 4.28 -22.38
CA GLY A 34 -6.92 3.84 -21.52
C GLY A 34 -7.80 2.78 -22.18
N SER A 35 -7.75 2.62 -23.51
CA SER A 35 -8.47 1.60 -24.25
C SER A 35 -7.73 0.25 -24.35
N ILE A 36 -6.50 0.16 -23.81
CA ILE A 36 -5.72 -1.09 -23.86
C ILE A 36 -6.36 -2.11 -22.92
N THR A 37 -6.78 -3.24 -23.48
CA THR A 37 -7.32 -4.36 -22.72
C THR A 37 -6.16 -5.19 -22.16
N LEU A 38 -6.22 -5.48 -20.86
CA LEU A 38 -5.28 -6.37 -20.19
C LEU A 38 -5.74 -7.82 -20.37
N GLY A 39 -5.18 -8.48 -21.37
CA GLY A 39 -5.50 -9.86 -21.74
C GLY A 39 -6.16 -10.00 -23.12
N PRO A 40 -6.45 -11.23 -23.56
CA PRO A 40 -7.11 -11.51 -24.81
C PRO A 40 -8.54 -10.93 -24.85
N SER A 41 -8.92 -10.34 -25.98
CA SER A 41 -10.23 -9.67 -26.13
C SER A 41 -11.45 -10.61 -25.98
N ASN A 42 -11.26 -11.92 -26.08
CA ASN A 42 -12.32 -12.94 -25.97
C ASN A 42 -12.25 -13.71 -24.64
N GLU A 43 -11.40 -13.30 -23.72
CA GLU A 43 -11.27 -13.96 -22.43
C GLU A 43 -12.47 -13.64 -21.54
N ARG A 44 -13.02 -14.69 -20.93
CA ARG A 44 -14.10 -14.51 -19.95
C ARG A 44 -13.49 -14.17 -18.60
N PRO A 45 -14.17 -13.35 -17.77
CA PRO A 45 -13.73 -13.10 -16.41
C PRO A 45 -13.51 -14.41 -15.63
N GLU A 46 -12.35 -14.56 -15.02
CA GLU A 46 -11.99 -15.76 -14.23
C GLU A 46 -12.85 -15.87 -12.97
N HIS A 47 -13.23 -14.72 -12.40
CA HIS A 47 -14.01 -14.66 -11.19
C HIS A 47 -15.39 -14.02 -11.40
N SER A 48 -16.38 -14.42 -10.59
CA SER A 48 -17.67 -13.74 -10.56
C SER A 48 -17.48 -12.29 -10.07
N THR A 49 -18.40 -11.40 -10.46
CA THR A 49 -18.36 -9.99 -10.04
C THR A 49 -18.31 -9.84 -8.52
N LEU A 50 -19.07 -10.69 -7.79
CA LEU A 50 -19.07 -10.66 -6.32
C LEU A 50 -17.73 -11.08 -5.74
N SER A 51 -17.11 -12.16 -6.26
CA SER A 51 -15.78 -12.59 -5.84
C SER A 51 -14.73 -11.53 -6.13
N TRP A 52 -14.78 -10.90 -7.29
CA TRP A 52 -13.89 -9.81 -7.66
C TRP A 52 -14.02 -8.60 -6.71
N ILE A 53 -15.26 -8.17 -6.42
CA ILE A 53 -15.52 -7.10 -5.45
C ILE A 53 -14.99 -7.48 -4.07
N ALA A 54 -15.22 -8.71 -3.60
CA ALA A 54 -14.74 -9.18 -2.31
C ALA A 54 -13.21 -9.19 -2.22
N MET A 55 -12.51 -9.61 -3.27
CA MET A 55 -11.05 -9.56 -3.35
C MET A 55 -10.51 -8.13 -3.28
N LEU A 56 -11.11 -7.20 -4.06
CA LEU A 56 -10.72 -5.79 -4.03
C LEU A 56 -10.99 -5.16 -2.67
N PHE A 57 -12.14 -5.45 -2.07
CA PHE A 57 -12.49 -4.97 -0.74
C PHE A 57 -11.49 -5.48 0.31
N SER A 58 -11.19 -6.78 0.31
CA SER A 58 -10.25 -7.38 1.27
C SER A 58 -8.83 -6.84 1.11
N THR A 59 -8.41 -6.56 -0.13
CA THR A 59 -7.10 -5.98 -0.41
C THR A 59 -7.03 -4.50 -0.05
N GLY A 60 -8.09 -3.73 -0.33
CA GLY A 60 -8.15 -2.29 -0.09
C GLY A 60 -8.39 -1.93 1.37
N ILE A 61 -9.26 -2.68 2.06
CA ILE A 61 -9.55 -2.49 3.49
C ILE A 61 -8.74 -3.49 4.32
N GLY A 62 -7.43 -3.45 4.14
CA GLY A 62 -6.52 -4.22 4.96
C GLY A 62 -6.47 -3.69 6.40
N THR A 63 -5.88 -4.47 7.29
CA THR A 63 -5.77 -4.17 8.73
C THR A 63 -5.14 -2.81 9.00
N ALA A 64 -4.24 -2.35 8.14
CA ALA A 64 -3.63 -1.03 8.27
C ALA A 64 -4.67 0.10 8.19
N ILE A 65 -5.64 0.01 7.27
CA ILE A 65 -6.71 1.01 7.18
C ILE A 65 -7.64 0.94 8.39
N LEU A 66 -8.00 -0.27 8.84
CA LEU A 66 -8.84 -0.43 10.03
C LEU A 66 -8.16 0.16 11.27
N TYR A 67 -6.86 -0.06 11.43
CA TYR A 67 -6.10 0.48 12.54
C TYR A 67 -5.96 2.00 12.43
N TRP A 68 -5.36 2.50 11.37
CA TRP A 68 -5.07 3.91 11.19
C TRP A 68 -6.33 4.75 10.98
N GLY A 69 -7.33 4.24 10.29
CA GLY A 69 -8.60 4.94 10.09
C GLY A 69 -9.32 5.29 11.39
N THR A 70 -9.07 4.53 12.46
CA THR A 70 -9.67 4.79 13.77
C THR A 70 -8.82 5.69 14.67
N ILE A 71 -7.50 5.71 14.54
CA ILE A 71 -6.61 6.38 15.50
C ILE A 71 -5.78 7.51 14.89
N GLU A 72 -5.61 7.58 13.57
CA GLU A 72 -4.68 8.53 12.93
C GLU A 72 -5.05 9.99 13.21
N TRP A 73 -6.33 10.29 13.32
CA TRP A 73 -6.77 11.65 13.65
C TRP A 73 -6.24 12.14 15.00
N VAL A 74 -5.99 11.21 15.95
CA VAL A 74 -5.41 11.56 17.27
C VAL A 74 -3.98 12.06 17.10
N GLU A 75 -3.20 11.43 16.21
CA GLU A 75 -1.83 11.86 15.94
C GLU A 75 -1.79 13.30 15.40
N TYR A 76 -2.67 13.64 14.48
CA TYR A 76 -2.76 15.02 13.97
C TYR A 76 -3.40 15.99 14.95
N TYR A 77 -4.17 15.53 15.90
CA TYR A 77 -4.72 16.35 16.97
C TYR A 77 -3.68 16.68 18.03
N GLU A 78 -2.81 15.72 18.37
CA GLU A 78 -1.71 15.89 19.31
C GLU A 78 -0.51 16.61 18.69
N ASN A 79 -0.22 16.37 17.42
CA ASN A 79 0.91 16.93 16.66
C ASN A 79 0.41 17.64 15.40
N PRO A 80 -0.36 18.72 15.51
CA PRO A 80 -0.97 19.37 14.36
C PRO A 80 0.07 20.02 13.44
N PRO A 81 -0.19 20.06 12.12
CA PRO A 81 0.64 20.79 11.18
C PRO A 81 0.51 22.32 11.37
N PHE A 82 1.37 23.07 10.67
CA PHE A 82 1.34 24.54 10.59
C PHE A 82 1.50 25.25 11.94
N GLU A 83 2.24 24.66 12.87
CA GLU A 83 2.51 25.24 14.20
C GLU A 83 1.24 25.58 15.00
N MET A 84 0.13 24.90 14.72
CA MET A 84 -1.09 25.05 15.47
C MET A 84 -0.92 24.52 16.90
N GLU A 85 -1.70 25.07 17.83
CA GLU A 85 -1.68 24.60 19.21
C GLU A 85 -2.25 23.18 19.30
N PRO A 86 -1.52 22.21 19.87
CA PRO A 86 -2.01 20.86 20.10
C PRO A 86 -3.33 20.84 20.86
N ARG A 87 -4.21 19.92 20.51
CA ARG A 87 -5.52 19.74 21.14
C ARG A 87 -6.47 20.94 21.03
N SER A 88 -6.19 21.88 20.14
CA SER A 88 -7.08 23.00 19.84
C SER A 88 -8.26 22.58 18.97
N GLU A 89 -9.28 23.42 18.90
CA GLU A 89 -10.42 23.22 17.99
C GLU A 89 -9.97 23.25 16.53
N GLU A 90 -8.98 24.05 16.21
CA GLU A 90 -8.39 24.12 14.87
C GLU A 90 -7.63 22.84 14.54
N ALA A 91 -6.81 22.32 15.47
CA ALA A 91 -6.13 21.03 15.33
C ALA A 91 -7.14 19.88 15.10
N LEU A 92 -8.29 19.89 15.77
CA LEU A 92 -9.34 18.89 15.56
C LEU A 92 -9.93 18.97 14.16
N LYS A 93 -10.18 20.15 13.62
CA LYS A 93 -10.67 20.31 12.24
C LYS A 93 -9.66 19.80 11.21
N TRP A 94 -8.39 20.10 11.41
CA TRP A 94 -7.33 19.64 10.51
C TRP A 94 -7.05 18.16 10.61
N SER A 95 -7.22 17.53 11.77
CA SER A 95 -6.94 16.11 11.97
C SER A 95 -7.75 15.20 11.00
N ALA A 96 -9.02 15.50 10.81
CA ALA A 96 -9.86 14.79 9.85
C ALA A 96 -9.41 15.00 8.40
N SER A 97 -9.06 16.24 8.05
CA SER A 97 -8.61 16.57 6.69
C SER A 97 -7.29 15.90 6.33
N TYR A 98 -6.36 15.81 7.29
CA TYR A 98 -5.08 15.14 7.08
C TYR A 98 -5.22 13.62 6.92
N GLY A 99 -6.08 12.98 7.69
CA GLY A 99 -6.39 11.57 7.51
C GLY A 99 -6.95 11.29 6.10
N MET A 100 -7.90 12.10 5.64
CA MET A 100 -8.44 11.99 4.28
C MET A 100 -7.38 12.26 3.19
N PHE A 101 -6.45 13.18 3.42
CA PHE A 101 -5.36 13.46 2.49
C PHE A 101 -4.37 12.28 2.42
N HIS A 102 -3.97 11.74 3.57
CA HIS A 102 -3.03 10.62 3.66
C HIS A 102 -3.53 9.38 2.91
N TRP A 103 -4.80 9.02 3.11
CA TRP A 103 -5.45 7.89 2.44
C TRP A 103 -6.12 8.27 1.11
N GLY A 104 -5.85 9.47 0.63
CA GLY A 104 -6.44 10.03 -0.58
C GLY A 104 -5.78 9.55 -1.88
N ILE A 105 -6.28 10.11 -2.97
CA ILE A 105 -5.91 9.72 -4.34
C ILE A 105 -4.40 9.83 -4.62
N ILE A 106 -3.69 10.75 -3.98
CA ILE A 106 -2.24 10.92 -4.18
C ILE A 106 -1.47 9.72 -3.64
N GLY A 107 -1.79 9.26 -2.42
CA GLY A 107 -1.19 8.08 -1.83
C GLY A 107 -1.46 6.82 -2.67
N TRP A 108 -2.72 6.60 -3.03
CA TRP A 108 -3.10 5.45 -3.85
C TRP A 108 -2.51 5.47 -5.26
N SER A 109 -2.26 6.64 -5.85
CA SER A 109 -1.62 6.73 -7.16
C SER A 109 -0.20 6.13 -7.16
N LEU A 110 0.53 6.22 -6.04
CA LEU A 110 1.85 5.61 -5.91
C LEU A 110 1.80 4.08 -5.96
N TYR A 111 0.72 3.47 -5.45
CA TYR A 111 0.48 2.02 -5.58
C TYR A 111 -0.01 1.63 -6.98
N CYS A 112 -0.81 2.47 -7.61
CA CYS A 112 -1.30 2.21 -8.96
C CYS A 112 -0.20 2.20 -10.01
N LEU A 113 0.84 3.01 -9.87
CA LEU A 113 1.92 3.10 -10.85
C LEU A 113 2.62 1.76 -11.11
N PRO A 114 3.19 1.07 -10.11
CA PRO A 114 3.79 -0.25 -10.31
C PRO A 114 2.76 -1.30 -10.73
N ALA A 115 1.51 -1.22 -10.23
CA ALA A 115 0.45 -2.15 -10.61
C ALA A 115 0.12 -2.06 -12.10
N VAL A 116 -0.01 -0.86 -12.66
CA VAL A 116 -0.24 -0.64 -14.09
C VAL A 116 0.95 -1.14 -14.92
N CYS A 117 2.18 -0.84 -14.48
CA CYS A 117 3.38 -1.29 -15.18
C CYS A 117 3.52 -2.82 -15.20
N LEU A 118 3.28 -3.47 -14.07
CA LEU A 118 3.32 -4.94 -13.95
C LEU A 118 2.18 -5.60 -14.72
N GLY A 119 0.95 -5.07 -14.60
CA GLY A 119 -0.21 -5.57 -15.32
C GLY A 119 -0.02 -5.49 -16.83
N TYR A 120 0.47 -4.37 -17.33
CA TYR A 120 0.79 -4.21 -18.76
C TYR A 120 1.90 -5.17 -19.22
N ALA A 121 2.98 -5.29 -18.44
CA ALA A 121 4.08 -6.19 -18.78
C ALA A 121 3.63 -7.65 -18.84
N TYR A 122 2.83 -8.08 -17.88
CA TYR A 122 2.34 -9.45 -17.79
C TYR A 122 1.28 -9.78 -18.83
N HIS A 123 0.20 -8.99 -18.92
CA HIS A 123 -0.94 -9.30 -19.76
C HIS A 123 -0.80 -8.88 -21.23
N VAL A 124 -0.09 -7.79 -21.51
CA VAL A 124 0.03 -7.26 -22.88
C VAL A 124 1.36 -7.66 -23.51
N ARG A 125 2.46 -7.63 -22.74
CA ARG A 125 3.78 -7.98 -23.24
C ARG A 125 4.14 -9.45 -23.03
N ASN A 126 3.26 -10.23 -22.39
CA ASN A 126 3.46 -11.64 -22.08
C ASN A 126 4.79 -11.93 -21.37
N GLU A 127 5.17 -11.06 -20.44
CA GLU A 127 6.33 -11.31 -19.58
C GLU A 127 6.01 -12.45 -18.61
N SER A 128 6.90 -13.43 -18.53
CA SER A 128 6.70 -14.65 -17.73
C SER A 128 6.87 -14.43 -16.22
N SER A 129 7.29 -13.26 -15.79
CA SER A 129 7.57 -12.96 -14.39
C SER A 129 7.00 -11.59 -13.98
N LEU A 130 6.51 -11.54 -12.75
CA LEU A 130 5.95 -10.33 -12.12
C LEU A 130 6.99 -9.49 -11.38
N ASN A 131 8.27 -9.55 -11.78
CA ASN A 131 9.28 -8.70 -11.17
C ASN A 131 9.26 -7.29 -11.79
N LEU A 132 9.53 -6.30 -10.96
CA LEU A 132 9.50 -4.90 -11.38
C LEU A 132 10.56 -4.59 -12.46
N SER A 133 11.71 -5.27 -12.42
CA SER A 133 12.74 -5.13 -13.46
C SER A 133 12.26 -5.58 -14.85
N SER A 134 11.37 -6.59 -14.93
CA SER A 134 10.76 -7.04 -16.18
C SER A 134 9.81 -5.98 -16.75
N ALA A 135 9.01 -5.33 -15.90
CA ALA A 135 8.20 -4.20 -16.31
C ALA A 135 9.04 -3.03 -16.82
N CYS A 136 10.21 -2.80 -16.21
CA CYS A 136 11.18 -1.77 -16.63
C CYS A 136 12.07 -2.18 -17.83
N ARG A 137 11.86 -3.33 -18.45
CA ARG A 137 12.71 -3.83 -19.56
C ARG A 137 12.97 -2.82 -20.68
N PRO A 138 12.01 -2.03 -21.16
CA PRO A 138 12.26 -1.03 -22.19
C PRO A 138 13.26 0.04 -21.76
N ILE A 139 13.18 0.48 -20.51
CA ILE A 139 14.06 1.50 -19.94
C ILE A 139 15.46 0.91 -19.71
N LEU A 140 15.53 -0.33 -19.23
CA LEU A 140 16.77 -1.04 -18.95
C LEU A 140 17.47 -1.59 -20.20
N ARG A 141 16.87 -1.43 -21.37
CA ARG A 141 17.44 -1.91 -22.66
C ARG A 141 17.93 -3.36 -22.60
N GLY A 142 17.16 -4.25 -22.00
CA GLY A 142 17.51 -5.66 -21.83
C GLY A 142 18.47 -5.99 -20.68
N SER A 143 18.90 -5.01 -19.87
CA SER A 143 19.76 -5.21 -18.71
C SER A 143 19.01 -5.67 -17.44
N THR A 144 17.83 -6.26 -17.58
CA THR A 144 16.98 -6.72 -16.45
C THR A 144 17.67 -7.78 -15.60
N ARG A 145 18.47 -8.66 -16.20
CA ARG A 145 19.24 -9.70 -15.49
C ARG A 145 20.60 -9.22 -14.97
N LYS A 146 21.02 -7.99 -15.31
CA LYS A 146 22.28 -7.37 -14.85
C LYS A 146 22.04 -6.61 -13.55
N VAL A 147 23.11 -5.96 -13.05
CA VAL A 147 23.09 -5.23 -11.77
C VAL A 147 21.90 -4.25 -11.65
N PRO A 148 21.57 -3.40 -12.66
CA PRO A 148 20.46 -2.47 -12.50
C PRO A 148 19.11 -3.16 -12.26
N GLY A 149 18.82 -4.23 -12.99
CA GLY A 149 17.57 -4.98 -12.81
C GLY A 149 17.51 -5.67 -11.45
N ARG A 150 18.62 -6.29 -11.01
CA ARG A 150 18.68 -6.91 -9.68
C ARG A 150 18.49 -5.91 -8.55
N VAL A 151 19.05 -4.72 -8.67
CA VAL A 151 18.87 -3.65 -7.66
C VAL A 151 17.41 -3.24 -7.58
N ILE A 152 16.73 -3.06 -8.72
CA ILE A 152 15.29 -2.74 -8.75
C ILE A 152 14.48 -3.83 -8.05
N ASP A 153 14.72 -5.10 -8.37
CA ASP A 153 13.98 -6.21 -7.78
C ASP A 153 14.24 -6.35 -6.28
N VAL A 154 15.48 -6.19 -5.84
CA VAL A 154 15.84 -6.21 -4.41
C VAL A 154 15.18 -5.07 -3.65
N LEU A 155 15.22 -3.84 -4.17
CA LEU A 155 14.56 -2.69 -3.54
C LEU A 155 13.04 -2.88 -3.47
N PHE A 156 12.44 -3.42 -4.52
CA PHE A 156 11.01 -3.73 -4.54
C PHE A 156 10.65 -4.80 -3.51
N MET A 157 11.44 -5.88 -3.44
CA MET A 157 11.24 -6.93 -2.42
C MET A 157 11.41 -6.43 -1.00
N VAL A 158 12.43 -5.60 -0.74
CA VAL A 158 12.62 -4.98 0.59
C VAL A 158 11.43 -4.11 0.96
N GLY A 159 10.89 -3.34 0.01
CA GLY A 159 9.68 -2.54 0.20
C GLY A 159 8.45 -3.41 0.53
N LEU A 160 8.23 -4.49 -0.22
CA LEU A 160 7.13 -5.44 0.02
C LEU A 160 7.25 -6.12 1.38
N LEU A 161 8.44 -6.64 1.72
CA LEU A 161 8.67 -7.29 3.01
C LEU A 161 8.52 -6.31 4.16
N GLY A 162 9.02 -5.08 4.02
CA GLY A 162 8.85 -4.03 5.02
C GLY A 162 7.38 -3.69 5.24
N SER A 163 6.60 -3.55 4.18
CA SER A 163 5.16 -3.29 4.25
C SER A 163 4.41 -4.45 4.92
N ALA A 164 4.69 -5.69 4.49
CA ALA A 164 4.06 -6.87 5.08
C ALA A 164 4.38 -7.03 6.58
N THR A 165 5.65 -6.82 6.96
CA THR A 165 6.08 -6.89 8.36
C THR A 165 5.42 -5.82 9.21
N THR A 166 5.31 -4.60 8.71
CA THR A 166 4.61 -3.51 9.39
C THR A 166 3.13 -3.84 9.55
N GLY A 167 2.48 -4.36 8.50
CA GLY A 167 1.09 -4.81 8.57
C GLY A 167 0.86 -5.86 9.65
N ILE A 168 1.68 -6.91 9.68
CA ILE A 168 1.59 -7.96 10.70
C ILE A 168 1.84 -7.39 12.10
N GLY A 169 2.83 -6.50 12.25
CA GLY A 169 3.17 -5.87 13.51
C GLY A 169 2.01 -5.04 14.11
N LEU A 170 1.25 -4.35 13.28
CA LEU A 170 0.08 -3.57 13.69
C LEU A 170 -1.16 -4.45 13.91
N THR A 171 -1.31 -5.51 13.10
CA THR A 171 -2.46 -6.41 13.16
C THR A 171 -2.45 -7.27 14.42
N THR A 172 -1.28 -7.75 14.82
CA THR A 172 -1.18 -8.69 15.94
C THR A 172 -1.72 -8.13 17.26
N PRO A 173 -1.31 -6.94 17.72
CA PRO A 173 -1.90 -6.32 18.92
C PRO A 173 -3.40 -6.11 18.78
N LEU A 174 -3.87 -5.64 17.63
CA LEU A 174 -5.29 -5.40 17.38
C LEU A 174 -6.13 -6.68 17.53
N ILE A 175 -5.64 -7.80 16.98
CA ILE A 175 -6.30 -9.10 17.11
C ILE A 175 -6.33 -9.54 18.57
N THR A 176 -5.20 -9.45 19.27
CA THR A 176 -5.10 -9.92 20.66
C THR A 176 -5.92 -9.06 21.62
N GLU A 177 -5.96 -7.74 21.42
CA GLU A 177 -6.80 -6.82 22.19
C GLU A 177 -8.29 -7.07 21.95
N SER A 178 -8.68 -7.23 20.68
CA SER A 178 -10.06 -7.53 20.30
C SER A 178 -10.50 -8.87 20.87
N PHE A 179 -9.65 -9.88 20.81
CA PHE A 179 -9.91 -11.20 21.37
C PHE A 179 -10.05 -11.14 22.89
N GLY A 180 -9.15 -10.45 23.58
CA GLY A 180 -9.22 -10.23 25.01
C GLY A 180 -10.51 -9.53 25.44
N ALA A 181 -10.89 -8.46 24.73
CA ALA A 181 -12.12 -7.71 25.00
C ALA A 181 -13.39 -8.56 24.76
N PHE A 182 -13.39 -9.42 23.72
CA PHE A 182 -14.55 -10.23 23.35
C PHE A 182 -14.77 -11.42 24.28
N PHE A 183 -13.68 -12.09 24.66
CA PHE A 183 -13.72 -13.34 25.43
C PHE A 183 -13.35 -13.16 26.91
N GLY A 184 -13.02 -11.94 27.36
CA GLY A 184 -12.61 -11.68 28.74
C GLY A 184 -11.27 -12.33 29.10
N VAL A 185 -10.38 -12.55 28.13
CA VAL A 185 -9.07 -13.14 28.33
C VAL A 185 -8.03 -12.04 28.50
N GLU A 186 -7.23 -12.12 29.56
CA GLU A 186 -6.12 -11.17 29.73
C GLU A 186 -5.06 -11.34 28.64
N GLN A 187 -4.47 -10.21 28.24
CA GLN A 187 -3.38 -10.21 27.28
C GLN A 187 -2.17 -10.94 27.82
N SER A 188 -1.69 -11.92 27.06
CA SER A 188 -0.50 -12.68 27.40
C SER A 188 0.41 -12.84 26.18
N PHE A 189 1.67 -13.18 26.45
CA PHE A 189 2.62 -13.49 25.39
C PHE A 189 2.16 -14.71 24.57
N GLU A 190 1.58 -15.71 25.21
CA GLU A 190 1.06 -16.92 24.57
C GLU A 190 -0.09 -16.60 23.61
N LEU A 191 -0.99 -15.71 24.00
CA LEU A 191 -2.08 -15.26 23.14
C LEU A 191 -1.54 -14.53 21.90
N THR A 192 -0.55 -13.67 22.09
CA THR A 192 0.12 -12.95 20.99
C THR A 192 0.83 -13.94 20.05
N LEU A 193 1.56 -14.90 20.60
CA LEU A 193 2.24 -15.93 19.81
C LEU A 193 1.24 -16.79 19.02
N GLY A 194 0.12 -17.15 19.64
CA GLY A 194 -0.98 -17.87 19.01
C GLY A 194 -1.59 -17.09 17.84
N ALA A 195 -1.82 -15.78 18.00
CA ALA A 195 -2.32 -14.91 16.94
C ALA A 195 -1.33 -14.82 15.76
N VAL A 196 -0.04 -14.64 16.03
CA VAL A 196 1.01 -14.64 14.99
C VAL A 196 1.04 -15.97 14.26
N ALA A 197 1.04 -17.10 15.00
CA ALA A 197 1.05 -18.44 14.41
C ALA A 197 -0.17 -18.68 13.52
N LEU A 198 -1.35 -18.21 13.93
CA LEU A 198 -2.57 -18.31 13.15
C LEU A 198 -2.47 -17.49 11.84
N VAL A 199 -2.01 -16.22 11.90
CA VAL A 199 -1.82 -15.39 10.72
C VAL A 199 -0.82 -16.03 9.76
N VAL A 200 0.31 -16.51 10.25
CA VAL A 200 1.32 -17.20 9.44
C VAL A 200 0.75 -18.48 8.81
N ALA A 201 -0.03 -19.27 9.56
CA ALA A 201 -0.66 -20.47 9.04
C ALA A 201 -1.67 -20.13 7.92
N ILE A 202 -2.50 -19.10 8.09
CA ILE A 202 -3.44 -18.65 7.05
C ILE A 202 -2.68 -18.24 5.78
N ILE A 203 -1.60 -17.45 5.91
CA ILE A 203 -0.79 -17.02 4.76
C ILE A 203 -0.12 -18.22 4.06
N ALA A 204 0.32 -19.21 4.83
CA ALA A 204 1.01 -20.39 4.28
C ALA A 204 0.05 -21.37 3.58
N LEU A 205 -1.24 -21.32 3.90
CA LEU A 205 -2.28 -22.20 3.35
C LEU A 205 -3.08 -21.57 2.20
N SER A 206 -2.95 -20.26 2.00
CA SER A 206 -3.60 -19.50 0.90
C SER A 206 -2.76 -19.53 -0.37
#